data_3a36ba928b000e10a254be587f29ff78
#
_entry.id   3a36ba928b000e10a254be587f29ff78
#
_cell.length_a   1.000
_cell.length_b   1.000
_cell.length_c   1.000
_cell.angle_alpha   90.00
_cell.angle_beta   90.00
_cell.angle_gamma   90.00
#
_symmetry.space_group_name_H-M   'P 1'
#
loop_
_entity.id
_entity.type
_entity.pdbx_description
1 polymer ?
#
loop_
_entity_poly.entity_id
_entity_poly.type
_entity_poly.pdbx_seq_one_letter_code
_entity_poly.pdbx_strand_id
1 'polypeptide(L)'
;MTLAGFLLYIPSLTPTTPDITMSIKAGDQAPDFTLVTKTAEGPQLVTLSALIGKSNIVLLFVPMAFTGTCTIEFCEISAGLADYRTLDATVLGISGDNPFAQAAWAEKEGITIPLLSDYEHQVAKAYGVAYDRFLPEANLIMGGVAKRSAFVIDKTGVVRYAEVQEHPKDLPDFEAVKACLRTL
;
A
#
# COMPACT_ATOMS: atom_id res chain seq x y z
N MET A 1 36.34 54.51 -12.21
CA MET A 1 35.13 53.68 -12.36
C MET A 1 35.55 52.26 -12.04
N THR A 2 35.20 51.80 -10.85
CA THR A 2 35.63 50.50 -10.29
C THR A 2 34.49 49.50 -10.53
N LEU A 3 34.73 48.46 -11.34
CA LEU A 3 33.81 47.35 -11.55
C LEU A 3 33.79 46.44 -10.32
N ALA A 4 32.71 46.47 -9.56
CA ALA A 4 32.45 45.56 -8.49
C ALA A 4 32.06 44.17 -9.06
N GLY A 5 32.89 43.15 -8.84
CA GLY A 5 32.60 41.80 -9.24
C GLY A 5 31.46 41.22 -8.43
N PHE A 6 30.39 40.82 -9.08
CA PHE A 6 29.27 40.07 -8.52
C PHE A 6 29.68 38.61 -8.42
N LEU A 7 30.04 38.15 -7.20
CA LEU A 7 30.29 36.74 -6.92
C LEU A 7 28.96 36.02 -6.85
N LEU A 8 28.62 35.22 -7.86
CA LEU A 8 27.46 34.34 -7.86
C LEU A 8 27.71 33.21 -6.87
N TYR A 9 26.99 33.22 -5.76
CA TYR A 9 26.92 32.11 -4.81
C TYR A 9 26.11 30.98 -5.46
N ILE A 10 26.79 29.90 -5.90
CA ILE A 10 26.16 28.66 -6.33
C ILE A 10 26.04 27.77 -5.08
N PRO A 11 24.84 27.49 -4.56
CA PRO A 11 24.70 26.55 -3.48
C PRO A 11 25.14 25.16 -3.97
N SER A 12 26.07 24.55 -3.24
CA SER A 12 26.54 23.18 -3.45
C SER A 12 25.33 22.24 -3.27
N LEU A 13 24.86 21.68 -4.38
CA LEU A 13 23.94 20.53 -4.36
C LEU A 13 24.72 19.32 -3.90
N THR A 14 24.70 19.05 -2.59
CA THR A 14 25.12 17.74 -2.08
C THR A 14 24.17 16.72 -2.68
N PRO A 15 24.67 15.66 -3.35
CA PRO A 15 23.83 14.58 -3.80
C PRO A 15 23.22 13.92 -2.56
N THR A 16 21.91 14.05 -2.38
CA THR A 16 21.15 13.24 -1.44
C THR A 16 21.30 11.80 -1.93
N THR A 17 22.03 10.98 -1.19
CA THR A 17 22.00 9.52 -1.35
C THR A 17 20.54 9.09 -1.36
N PRO A 18 20.10 8.27 -2.34
CA PRO A 18 18.75 7.74 -2.29
C PRO A 18 18.61 6.96 -0.97
N ASP A 19 17.65 7.38 -0.17
CA ASP A 19 17.25 6.66 1.04
C ASP A 19 16.69 5.32 0.55
N ILE A 20 17.51 4.27 0.62
CA ILE A 20 17.06 2.91 0.32
C ILE A 20 16.21 2.51 1.52
N THR A 21 14.94 2.91 1.48
CA THR A 21 13.96 2.48 2.45
C THR A 21 13.81 0.97 2.28
N MET A 22 14.38 0.21 3.22
CA MET A 22 14.23 -1.26 3.21
C MET A 22 12.76 -1.59 3.43
N SER A 23 12.22 -2.55 2.67
CA SER A 23 10.87 -3.04 2.86
C SER A 23 10.66 -3.49 4.31
N ILE A 24 9.49 -3.16 4.85
CA ILE A 24 9.04 -3.62 6.17
C ILE A 24 8.99 -5.15 6.17
N LYS A 25 9.44 -5.76 7.27
CA LYS A 25 9.53 -7.22 7.44
C LYS A 25 8.85 -7.68 8.72
N ALA A 26 8.66 -8.97 8.85
CA ALA A 26 8.17 -9.58 10.08
C ALA A 26 9.08 -9.22 11.28
N GLY A 27 8.46 -8.77 12.37
CA GLY A 27 9.08 -8.25 13.58
C GLY A 27 9.17 -6.72 13.65
N ASP A 28 9.00 -6.01 12.55
CA ASP A 28 9.01 -4.55 12.55
C ASP A 28 7.68 -3.99 13.08
N GLN A 29 7.71 -2.79 13.63
CA GLN A 29 6.48 -2.03 13.93
C GLN A 29 5.90 -1.49 12.62
N ALA A 30 4.62 -1.72 12.39
CA ALA A 30 3.94 -1.22 11.20
C ALA A 30 3.90 0.31 11.20
N PRO A 31 4.36 0.98 10.12
CA PRO A 31 4.21 2.42 10.00
C PRO A 31 2.73 2.83 10.05
N ASP A 32 2.41 3.78 10.92
CA ASP A 32 1.04 4.30 11.02
C ASP A 32 0.69 5.15 9.79
N PHE A 33 -0.59 5.18 9.45
CA PHE A 33 -1.10 6.00 8.37
C PHE A 33 -2.53 6.45 8.64
N THR A 34 -2.94 7.51 7.95
CA THR A 34 -4.35 7.90 7.81
C THR A 34 -4.63 8.10 6.33
N LEU A 35 -5.49 7.24 5.77
CA LEU A 35 -5.87 7.26 4.36
C LEU A 35 -7.38 7.45 4.19
N VAL A 36 -7.78 7.90 3.01
CA VAL A 36 -9.18 8.10 2.66
C VAL A 36 -9.75 6.84 2.03
N THR A 37 -10.95 6.45 2.44
CA THR A 37 -11.83 5.53 1.73
C THR A 37 -13.11 6.26 1.31
N LYS A 38 -13.77 5.83 0.22
CA LYS A 38 -15.07 6.35 -0.19
C LYS A 38 -16.15 5.33 0.13
N THR A 39 -17.06 5.70 1.02
CA THR A 39 -18.25 4.90 1.38
C THR A 39 -19.52 5.48 0.75
N ALA A 40 -20.67 4.84 0.97
CA ALA A 40 -21.98 5.36 0.54
C ALA A 40 -22.27 6.75 1.16
N GLU A 41 -21.84 6.97 2.41
CA GLU A 41 -22.05 8.22 3.16
C GLU A 41 -21.05 9.32 2.75
N GLY A 42 -20.02 9.00 1.95
CA GLY A 42 -19.01 9.94 1.50
C GLY A 42 -17.59 9.49 1.82
N PRO A 43 -16.58 10.36 1.60
CA PRO A 43 -15.20 10.10 1.99
C PRO A 43 -15.05 10.02 3.50
N GLN A 44 -14.32 9.01 3.98
CA GLN A 44 -14.02 8.79 5.40
C GLN A 44 -12.53 8.52 5.59
N LEU A 45 -12.00 8.84 6.76
CA LEU A 45 -10.61 8.58 7.13
C LEU A 45 -10.49 7.24 7.86
N VAL A 46 -9.50 6.46 7.47
CA VAL A 46 -9.11 5.22 8.13
C VAL A 46 -7.68 5.39 8.64
N THR A 47 -7.49 5.27 9.94
CA THR A 47 -6.18 5.34 10.60
C THR A 47 -5.80 3.95 11.11
N LEU A 48 -4.59 3.48 10.78
CA LEU A 48 -4.13 2.15 11.18
C LEU A 48 -4.12 2.00 12.71
N SER A 49 -3.55 2.95 13.43
CA SER A 49 -3.50 2.92 14.91
C SER A 49 -4.86 2.87 15.57
N ALA A 50 -5.92 3.37 14.93
CA ALA A 50 -7.29 3.26 15.43
C ALA A 50 -7.89 1.85 15.29
N LEU A 51 -7.27 0.98 14.49
CA LEU A 51 -7.65 -0.42 14.30
C LEU A 51 -6.84 -1.37 15.19
N ILE A 52 -5.63 -0.97 15.59
CA ILE A 52 -4.78 -1.72 16.51
C ILE A 52 -5.54 -2.01 17.82
N GLY A 53 -5.40 -3.22 18.35
CA GLY A 53 -6.09 -3.70 19.53
C GLY A 53 -7.50 -4.26 19.29
N LYS A 54 -8.10 -4.03 18.10
CA LYS A 54 -9.45 -4.51 17.77
C LYS A 54 -9.44 -5.86 17.03
N SER A 55 -8.62 -5.96 15.99
CA SER A 55 -8.45 -7.18 15.18
C SER A 55 -7.03 -7.23 14.63
N ASN A 56 -6.62 -8.38 14.12
CA ASN A 56 -5.46 -8.46 13.25
C ASN A 56 -5.78 -7.76 11.94
N ILE A 57 -4.76 -7.25 11.23
CA ILE A 57 -4.95 -6.46 10.02
C ILE A 57 -4.17 -7.09 8.88
N VAL A 58 -4.82 -7.31 7.75
CA VAL A 58 -4.19 -7.68 6.49
C VAL A 58 -4.18 -6.45 5.59
N LEU A 59 -2.98 -5.95 5.26
CA LEU A 59 -2.82 -4.87 4.28
C LEU A 59 -2.39 -5.49 2.95
N LEU A 60 -3.14 -5.19 1.90
CA LEU A 60 -2.85 -5.61 0.54
C LEU A 60 -2.57 -4.38 -0.32
N PHE A 61 -1.33 -4.24 -0.78
CA PHE A 61 -0.99 -3.19 -1.73
C PHE A 61 -1.10 -3.72 -3.15
N VAL A 62 -1.75 -2.96 -4.01
CA VAL A 62 -1.82 -3.24 -5.44
C VAL A 62 -1.38 -2.03 -6.26
N PRO A 63 -0.78 -2.26 -7.45
CA PRO A 63 -0.31 -1.16 -8.29
C PRO A 63 -1.40 -0.19 -8.73
N MET A 64 -2.55 -0.70 -9.24
CA MET A 64 -3.51 0.16 -9.92
C MET A 64 -4.89 -0.49 -10.05
N ALA A 65 -5.93 0.31 -9.79
CA ALA A 65 -7.31 -0.05 -10.03
C ALA A 65 -7.58 -0.35 -11.52
N PHE A 66 -8.62 -1.13 -11.81
CA PHE A 66 -9.06 -1.51 -13.17
C PHE A 66 -8.03 -2.30 -13.98
N THR A 67 -6.97 -2.84 -13.39
CA THR A 67 -6.03 -3.74 -14.06
C THR A 67 -6.37 -5.20 -13.77
N GLY A 68 -6.10 -6.10 -14.72
CA GLY A 68 -6.57 -7.49 -14.66
C GLY A 68 -6.17 -8.24 -13.38
N THR A 69 -4.87 -8.29 -13.05
CA THR A 69 -4.38 -9.02 -11.88
C THR A 69 -4.87 -8.40 -10.57
N CYS A 70 -4.92 -7.05 -10.45
CA CYS A 70 -5.42 -6.37 -9.25
C CYS A 70 -6.91 -6.64 -9.04
N THR A 71 -7.70 -6.69 -10.13
CA THR A 71 -9.12 -7.01 -10.07
C THR A 71 -9.35 -8.47 -9.63
N ILE A 72 -8.62 -9.42 -10.23
CA ILE A 72 -8.71 -10.84 -9.84
C ILE A 72 -8.40 -10.99 -8.34
N GLU A 73 -7.28 -10.44 -7.88
CA GLU A 73 -6.87 -10.50 -6.48
C GLU A 73 -7.97 -10.00 -5.53
N PHE A 74 -8.48 -8.80 -5.74
CA PHE A 74 -9.44 -8.22 -4.81
C PHE A 74 -10.83 -8.83 -4.90
N CYS A 75 -11.21 -9.38 -6.05
CA CYS A 75 -12.43 -10.19 -6.18
C CYS A 75 -12.32 -11.51 -5.41
N GLU A 76 -11.18 -12.23 -5.53
CA GLU A 76 -10.93 -13.47 -4.80
C GLU A 76 -10.89 -13.24 -3.28
N ILE A 77 -10.20 -12.20 -2.82
CA ILE A 77 -10.18 -11.83 -1.41
C ILE A 77 -11.59 -11.45 -0.92
N SER A 78 -12.36 -10.71 -1.71
CA SER A 78 -13.73 -10.34 -1.37
C SER A 78 -14.64 -11.56 -1.24
N ALA A 79 -14.51 -12.52 -2.14
CA ALA A 79 -15.26 -13.78 -2.10
C ALA A 79 -14.89 -14.63 -0.87
N GLY A 80 -13.60 -14.63 -0.47
CA GLY A 80 -13.07 -15.35 0.70
C GLY A 80 -13.09 -14.55 2.01
N LEU A 81 -13.70 -13.36 2.06
CA LEU A 81 -13.60 -12.45 3.20
C LEU A 81 -14.12 -13.04 4.52
N ALA A 82 -15.06 -13.97 4.46
CA ALA A 82 -15.56 -14.69 5.64
C ALA A 82 -14.47 -15.47 6.37
N ASP A 83 -13.51 -16.08 5.65
CA ASP A 83 -12.39 -16.81 6.25
C ASP A 83 -11.50 -15.88 7.08
N TYR A 84 -11.21 -14.68 6.59
CA TYR A 84 -10.41 -13.69 7.32
C TYR A 84 -11.12 -13.23 8.59
N ARG A 85 -12.45 -13.04 8.53
CA ARG A 85 -13.26 -12.68 9.71
C ARG A 85 -13.23 -13.77 10.77
N THR A 86 -13.25 -15.05 10.39
CA THR A 86 -13.15 -16.16 11.35
C THR A 86 -11.77 -16.24 12.02
N LEU A 87 -10.74 -15.65 11.39
CA LEU A 87 -9.39 -15.50 11.89
C LEU A 87 -9.18 -14.16 12.63
N ASP A 88 -10.26 -13.47 12.99
CA ASP A 88 -10.25 -12.17 13.67
C ASP A 88 -9.37 -11.13 12.93
N ALA A 89 -9.49 -11.09 11.61
CA ALA A 89 -8.72 -10.20 10.75
C ALA A 89 -9.60 -9.25 9.94
N THR A 90 -9.18 -8.00 9.86
CA THR A 90 -9.69 -6.96 8.96
C THR A 90 -8.78 -6.86 7.74
N VAL A 91 -9.32 -6.99 6.54
CA VAL A 91 -8.57 -6.85 5.29
C VAL A 91 -8.78 -5.45 4.72
N LEU A 92 -7.70 -4.79 4.31
CA LEU A 92 -7.69 -3.47 3.70
C LEU A 92 -6.88 -3.50 2.41
N GLY A 93 -7.45 -2.99 1.31
CA GLY A 93 -6.74 -2.81 0.04
C GLY A 93 -6.19 -1.39 -0.07
N ILE A 94 -4.96 -1.24 -0.57
CA ILE A 94 -4.30 0.06 -0.72
C ILE A 94 -3.79 0.20 -2.16
N SER A 95 -4.07 1.31 -2.80
CA SER A 95 -3.49 1.70 -4.09
C SER A 95 -3.31 3.21 -4.19
N GLY A 96 -2.51 3.67 -5.15
CA GLY A 96 -2.30 5.10 -5.43
C GLY A 96 -3.47 5.77 -6.15
N ASP A 97 -4.56 5.05 -6.45
CA ASP A 97 -5.72 5.63 -7.10
C ASP A 97 -6.50 6.56 -6.16
N ASN A 98 -7.18 7.57 -6.73
CA ASN A 98 -8.03 8.42 -5.91
C ASN A 98 -9.26 7.65 -5.37
N PRO A 99 -9.86 8.07 -4.25
CA PRO A 99 -10.90 7.30 -3.57
C PRO A 99 -12.19 7.14 -4.39
N PHE A 100 -12.47 8.04 -5.33
CA PHE A 100 -13.63 7.93 -6.21
C PHE A 100 -13.43 6.89 -7.32
N ALA A 101 -12.21 6.81 -7.88
CA ALA A 101 -11.85 5.77 -8.83
C ALA A 101 -11.87 4.39 -8.18
N GLN A 102 -11.33 4.26 -6.95
CA GLN A 102 -11.40 3.03 -6.16
C GLN A 102 -12.85 2.60 -5.88
N ALA A 103 -13.72 3.54 -5.50
CA ALA A 103 -15.14 3.25 -5.25
C ALA A 103 -15.86 2.77 -6.52
N ALA A 104 -15.63 3.43 -7.66
CA ALA A 104 -16.20 3.03 -8.95
C ALA A 104 -15.69 1.65 -9.40
N TRP A 105 -14.40 1.35 -9.15
CA TRP A 105 -13.82 0.04 -9.40
C TRP A 105 -14.45 -1.03 -8.52
N ALA A 106 -14.56 -0.77 -7.22
CA ALA A 106 -15.18 -1.71 -6.28
C ALA A 106 -16.64 -2.01 -6.64
N GLU A 107 -17.42 -0.98 -6.97
CA GLU A 107 -18.82 -1.13 -7.40
C GLU A 107 -18.93 -1.97 -8.68
N LYS A 108 -18.12 -1.67 -9.69
CA LYS A 108 -18.15 -2.37 -10.97
C LYS A 108 -17.78 -3.85 -10.86
N GLU A 109 -16.75 -4.16 -10.06
CA GLU A 109 -16.16 -5.51 -9.98
C GLU A 109 -16.67 -6.31 -8.76
N GLY A 110 -17.53 -5.73 -7.92
CA GLY A 110 -18.07 -6.40 -6.73
C GLY A 110 -17.02 -6.60 -5.61
N ILE A 111 -16.02 -5.73 -5.51
CA ILE A 111 -15.01 -5.75 -4.45
C ILE A 111 -15.64 -5.23 -3.16
N THR A 112 -15.55 -6.01 -2.08
CA THR A 112 -16.22 -5.69 -0.81
C THR A 112 -15.26 -5.34 0.33
N ILE A 113 -13.95 -5.49 0.14
CA ILE A 113 -12.96 -5.00 1.09
C ILE A 113 -12.88 -3.47 1.01
N PRO A 114 -12.63 -2.77 2.14
CA PRO A 114 -12.36 -1.33 2.10
C PRO A 114 -11.11 -1.02 1.27
N LEU A 115 -11.22 -0.07 0.34
CA LEU A 115 -10.12 0.41 -0.48
C LEU A 115 -9.65 1.77 0.04
N LEU A 116 -8.36 1.89 0.33
CA LEU A 116 -7.74 3.07 0.89
C LEU A 116 -6.85 3.74 -0.16
N SER A 117 -7.02 5.05 -0.31
CA SER A 117 -6.30 5.86 -1.30
C SER A 117 -4.99 6.39 -0.73
N ASP A 118 -3.87 5.80 -1.15
CA ASP A 118 -2.52 6.34 -0.94
C ASP A 118 -2.11 7.20 -2.15
N TYR A 119 -2.95 8.20 -2.51
CA TYR A 119 -2.82 9.01 -3.70
C TYR A 119 -1.46 9.72 -3.81
N GLU A 120 -0.84 10.06 -2.68
CA GLU A 120 0.48 10.68 -2.59
C GLU A 120 1.63 9.67 -2.48
N HIS A 121 1.31 8.38 -2.50
CA HIS A 121 2.28 7.27 -2.40
C HIS A 121 3.18 7.32 -1.15
N GLN A 122 2.70 7.92 -0.06
CA GLN A 122 3.48 8.07 1.18
C GLN A 122 3.53 6.77 1.96
N VAL A 123 2.42 6.03 1.99
CA VAL A 123 2.33 4.75 2.71
C VAL A 123 3.12 3.67 1.97
N ALA A 124 3.00 3.61 0.64
CA ALA A 124 3.82 2.70 -0.17
C ALA A 124 5.32 2.94 0.04
N LYS A 125 5.75 4.21 0.16
CA LYS A 125 7.15 4.55 0.49
C LYS A 125 7.52 4.14 1.91
N ALA A 126 6.67 4.43 2.91
CA ALA A 126 6.93 4.10 4.31
C ALA A 126 7.05 2.58 4.53
N TYR A 127 6.30 1.77 3.78
CA TYR A 127 6.39 0.31 3.79
C TYR A 127 7.53 -0.24 2.91
N GLY A 128 8.24 0.63 2.17
CA GLY A 128 9.33 0.24 1.28
C GLY A 128 8.88 -0.57 0.07
N VAL A 129 7.63 -0.37 -0.37
CA VAL A 129 7.02 -1.10 -1.49
C VAL A 129 6.74 -0.23 -2.71
N ALA A 130 7.22 1.01 -2.74
CA ALA A 130 7.05 1.90 -3.87
C ALA A 130 8.00 1.55 -5.01
N TYR A 131 7.49 1.48 -6.26
CA TYR A 131 8.34 1.45 -7.45
C TYR A 131 8.99 2.81 -7.69
N ASP A 132 10.27 2.85 -8.03
CA ASP A 132 10.88 4.06 -8.59
C ASP A 132 10.24 4.40 -9.94
N ARG A 133 10.06 3.38 -10.78
CA ARG A 133 9.34 3.45 -12.05
C ARG A 133 8.56 2.16 -12.29
N PHE A 134 7.27 2.30 -12.50
CA PHE A 134 6.38 1.16 -12.77
C PHE A 134 6.33 0.87 -14.26
N LEU A 135 6.72 -0.34 -14.69
CA LEU A 135 6.65 -0.89 -16.06
C LEU A 135 7.07 0.12 -17.17
N PRO A 136 8.27 0.71 -17.11
CA PRO A 136 8.72 1.66 -18.13
C PRO A 136 8.81 1.04 -19.53
N GLU A 137 9.04 -0.27 -19.64
CA GLU A 137 9.05 -1.05 -20.88
C GLU A 137 7.65 -1.12 -21.52
N ALA A 138 6.59 -0.96 -20.75
CA ALA A 138 5.20 -0.87 -21.22
C ALA A 138 4.72 0.58 -21.37
N ASN A 139 5.63 1.55 -21.37
CA ASN A 139 5.36 2.99 -21.39
C ASN A 139 4.52 3.51 -20.21
N LEU A 140 4.50 2.78 -19.09
CA LEU A 140 3.88 3.19 -17.84
C LEU A 140 4.96 3.82 -16.95
N ILE A 141 5.34 5.07 -17.23
CA ILE A 141 6.42 5.80 -16.52
C ILE A 141 5.88 6.51 -15.26
N MET A 142 5.27 5.75 -14.35
CA MET A 142 4.73 6.28 -13.10
C MET A 142 5.67 5.94 -11.94
N GLY A 143 6.02 6.92 -11.12
CA GLY A 143 6.78 6.72 -9.90
C GLY A 143 5.88 6.58 -8.67
N GLY A 144 6.38 5.88 -7.64
CA GLY A 144 5.68 5.74 -6.36
C GLY A 144 4.55 4.70 -6.33
N VAL A 145 4.16 4.14 -7.47
CA VAL A 145 3.15 3.08 -7.56
C VAL A 145 3.58 1.91 -6.65
N ALA A 146 2.64 1.37 -5.89
CA ALA A 146 2.96 0.29 -4.96
C ALA A 146 3.28 -1.02 -5.69
N LYS A 147 4.32 -1.72 -5.23
CA LYS A 147 4.54 -3.14 -5.53
C LYS A 147 3.40 -3.94 -4.91
N ARG A 148 2.94 -4.97 -5.61
CA ARG A 148 1.98 -5.91 -5.04
C ARG A 148 2.57 -6.56 -3.80
N SER A 149 1.89 -6.44 -2.67
CA SER A 149 2.42 -6.95 -1.40
C SER A 149 1.31 -7.23 -0.39
N ALA A 150 1.60 -8.15 0.53
CA ALA A 150 0.73 -8.52 1.62
C ALA A 150 1.47 -8.42 2.96
N PHE A 151 0.83 -7.78 3.94
CA PHE A 151 1.32 -7.69 5.30
C PHE A 151 0.24 -8.16 6.27
N VAL A 152 0.63 -8.95 7.28
CA VAL A 152 -0.21 -9.25 8.43
C VAL A 152 0.34 -8.50 9.62
N ILE A 153 -0.49 -7.70 10.25
CA ILE A 153 -0.17 -6.90 11.44
C ILE A 153 -1.03 -7.40 12.59
N ASP A 154 -0.41 -7.73 13.70
CA ASP A 154 -1.14 -8.20 14.88
C ASP A 154 -1.80 -7.05 15.67
N LYS A 155 -2.56 -7.40 16.69
CA LYS A 155 -3.24 -6.43 17.58
C LYS A 155 -2.30 -5.51 18.35
N THR A 156 -1.00 -5.78 18.38
CA THR A 156 0.01 -4.91 19.00
C THR A 156 0.67 -3.95 18.01
N GLY A 157 0.31 -4.04 16.72
CA GLY A 157 0.87 -3.24 15.65
C GLY A 157 2.17 -3.79 15.06
N VAL A 158 2.57 -5.01 15.43
CA VAL A 158 3.78 -5.66 14.92
C VAL A 158 3.44 -6.45 13.65
N VAL A 159 4.25 -6.29 12.61
CA VAL A 159 4.16 -7.07 11.39
C VAL A 159 4.56 -8.52 11.67
N ARG A 160 3.69 -9.47 11.37
CA ARG A 160 3.91 -10.91 11.57
C ARG A 160 4.19 -11.66 10.27
N TYR A 161 3.75 -11.09 9.16
CA TYR A 161 4.00 -11.58 7.81
C TYR A 161 4.24 -10.40 6.88
N ALA A 162 5.18 -10.55 5.97
CA ALA A 162 5.47 -9.56 4.93
C ALA A 162 5.91 -10.30 3.66
N GLU A 163 5.23 -10.03 2.56
CA GLU A 163 5.57 -10.53 1.23
C GLU A 163 5.43 -9.40 0.22
N VAL A 164 6.46 -9.21 -0.59
CA VAL A 164 6.52 -8.19 -1.64
C VAL A 164 6.86 -8.87 -2.95
N GLN A 165 6.00 -8.73 -3.94
CA GLN A 165 6.21 -9.33 -5.26
C GLN A 165 7.16 -8.49 -6.10
N GLU A 166 8.16 -9.12 -6.68
CA GLU A 166 9.08 -8.45 -7.59
C GLU A 166 8.42 -8.17 -8.95
N HIS A 167 7.53 -9.07 -9.39
CA HIS A 167 6.81 -8.90 -10.64
C HIS A 167 5.34 -8.55 -10.40
N PRO A 168 4.79 -7.51 -11.03
CA PRO A 168 3.44 -7.00 -10.73
C PRO A 168 2.28 -7.95 -11.09
N LYS A 169 2.56 -9.06 -11.79
CA LYS A 169 1.56 -10.10 -12.11
C LYS A 169 1.55 -11.25 -11.10
N ASP A 170 2.56 -11.34 -10.24
CA ASP A 170 2.61 -12.41 -9.24
C ASP A 170 1.72 -12.03 -8.06
N LEU A 171 0.92 -13.00 -7.58
CA LEU A 171 0.06 -12.82 -6.43
C LEU A 171 0.79 -13.21 -5.14
N PRO A 172 0.48 -12.58 -3.99
CA PRO A 172 0.94 -13.05 -2.70
C PRO A 172 0.39 -14.46 -2.38
N ASP A 173 1.10 -15.18 -1.52
CA ASP A 173 0.63 -16.46 -0.97
C ASP A 173 -0.43 -16.23 0.11
N PHE A 174 -1.70 -16.20 -0.28
CA PHE A 174 -2.82 -15.99 0.64
C PHE A 174 -3.04 -17.14 1.62
N GLU A 175 -2.57 -18.36 1.30
CA GLU A 175 -2.58 -19.45 2.27
C GLU A 175 -1.54 -19.23 3.36
N ALA A 176 -0.36 -18.72 3.03
CA ALA A 176 0.64 -18.31 4.02
C ALA A 176 0.13 -17.15 4.89
N VAL A 177 -0.57 -16.16 4.31
CA VAL A 177 -1.25 -15.09 5.06
C VAL A 177 -2.23 -15.66 6.07
N LYS A 178 -3.13 -16.58 5.65
CA LYS A 178 -4.09 -17.23 6.54
C LYS A 178 -3.41 -18.15 7.56
N ALA A 179 -2.33 -18.84 7.17
CA ALA A 179 -1.53 -19.65 8.10
C ALA A 179 -0.91 -18.79 9.21
N CYS A 180 -0.36 -17.61 8.87
CA CYS A 180 0.13 -16.66 9.84
C CYS A 180 -0.99 -16.21 10.80
N LEU A 181 -2.15 -15.82 10.29
CA LEU A 181 -3.30 -15.40 11.11
C LEU A 181 -3.76 -16.49 12.10
N ARG A 182 -3.70 -17.78 11.72
CA ARG A 182 -4.05 -18.89 12.62
C ARG A 182 -3.12 -19.02 13.84
N THR A 183 -1.97 -18.34 13.82
CA THR A 183 -1.00 -18.37 14.93
C THR A 183 -1.14 -17.19 15.89
N LEU A 184 -2.03 -16.24 15.60
CA LEU A 184 -2.24 -14.99 16.36
C LEU A 184 -3.51 -15.07 17.21
#